data_eff5b88d2ed5ff392b926dd451ccfcd2
#
_entry.id   eff5b88d2ed5ff392b926dd451ccfcd2
#
_cell.length_a   1.000
_cell.length_b   1.000
_cell.length_c   1.000
_cell.angle_alpha   90.00
_cell.angle_beta   90.00
_cell.angle_gamma   90.00
#
_symmetry.space_group_name_H-M   'P 1'
#
loop_
_entity.id
_entity.type
_entity.pdbx_description
1 polymer ?
#
loop_
_entity_poly.entity_id
_entity_poly.type
_entity_poly.pdbx_seq_one_letter_code
_entity_poly.pdbx_strand_id
1 'polypeptide(L)'
;TYYRVVISATGTGCGSIVSDTANAVITPDLLVTAEPTNVNECVGGTDQMAVTVSGGSGTIGYQWQSSTTGTPASFTDIVGATASTYTPSSASAGTTYYRVVISATGTGCGSIVSDTANAVITPDLLVTAEPTNVNECVGGTDQMSVTVSGGSGTIGYQWQSSTTGTPASFTDIVGATASTYTPSSASAGTTYYRVVISATGTGCGSIVSDTANAVITPDLLVTAEPTNVNECVGGTDQMAVTVSGGSGTIGYQWQSSTTGTPASFTDIV
;
A
#
# COMPACT_ATOMS: atom_id res chain seq x y z
N THR A 1 -34.06 31.33 -32.24
CA THR A 1 -34.70 32.00 -33.37
C THR A 1 -36.21 31.88 -33.23
N TYR A 2 -36.92 32.94 -33.51
CA TYR A 2 -38.36 32.98 -33.46
C TYR A 2 -38.94 32.99 -34.86
N TYR A 3 -40.01 32.27 -35.07
CA TYR A 3 -40.69 32.14 -36.35
C TYR A 3 -42.18 32.44 -36.19
N ARG A 4 -42.76 33.05 -37.23
CA ARG A 4 -44.19 33.21 -37.41
C ARG A 4 -44.55 33.07 -38.87
N VAL A 5 -45.74 32.72 -39.20
CA VAL A 5 -46.23 32.66 -40.59
C VAL A 5 -47.25 33.78 -40.81
N VAL A 6 -47.10 34.44 -41.95
CA VAL A 6 -48.10 35.37 -42.48
C VAL A 6 -48.91 34.61 -43.54
N ILE A 7 -50.19 34.53 -43.37
CA ILE A 7 -51.11 33.78 -44.23
C ILE A 7 -51.95 34.85 -44.97
N SER A 8 -51.91 34.79 -46.27
CA SER A 8 -52.72 35.72 -47.13
C SER A 8 -53.56 34.93 -48.14
N ALA A 9 -54.69 35.45 -48.47
CA ALA A 9 -55.56 34.92 -49.52
C ALA A 9 -55.71 35.91 -50.66
N THR A 10 -55.80 35.41 -51.89
CA THR A 10 -55.86 36.23 -53.12
C THR A 10 -57.26 36.61 -53.57
N GLY A 11 -58.28 36.21 -52.79
CA GLY A 11 -59.69 36.62 -53.09
C GLY A 11 -60.00 38.05 -52.80
N THR A 12 -60.93 38.67 -53.52
CA THR A 12 -61.37 40.02 -53.34
C THR A 12 -61.95 40.21 -51.91
N GLY A 13 -61.38 41.18 -51.14
CA GLY A 13 -61.82 41.47 -49.78
C GLY A 13 -61.17 40.63 -48.69
N CYS A 14 -60.24 39.70 -49.07
CA CYS A 14 -59.49 38.90 -48.11
C CYS A 14 -58.28 39.69 -47.60
N GLY A 15 -58.08 39.68 -46.26
CA GLY A 15 -56.91 40.24 -45.59
C GLY A 15 -55.85 39.16 -45.33
N SER A 16 -54.72 39.57 -44.76
CA SER A 16 -53.70 38.66 -44.25
C SER A 16 -53.83 38.52 -42.72
N ILE A 17 -53.54 37.36 -42.21
CA ILE A 17 -53.45 37.09 -40.75
C ILE A 17 -52.04 36.63 -40.46
N VAL A 18 -51.63 36.80 -39.22
CA VAL A 18 -50.31 36.42 -38.73
C VAL A 18 -50.53 35.41 -37.61
N SER A 19 -49.78 34.33 -37.65
CA SER A 19 -49.81 33.33 -36.55
C SER A 19 -49.13 33.87 -35.29
N ASP A 20 -49.35 33.19 -34.17
CA ASP A 20 -48.52 33.36 -32.99
C ASP A 20 -47.06 32.99 -33.30
N THR A 21 -46.17 33.49 -32.45
CA THR A 21 -44.73 33.24 -32.56
C THR A 21 -44.35 31.92 -31.94
N ALA A 22 -43.64 31.07 -32.70
CA ALA A 22 -42.97 29.89 -32.21
C ALA A 22 -41.47 30.12 -32.14
N ASN A 23 -40.75 29.53 -31.20
CA ASN A 23 -39.31 29.58 -31.14
C ASN A 23 -38.67 28.24 -31.48
N ALA A 24 -37.52 28.30 -32.12
CA ALA A 24 -36.61 27.13 -32.27
C ALA A 24 -35.38 27.42 -31.44
N VAL A 25 -35.12 26.54 -30.49
CA VAL A 25 -33.90 26.50 -29.67
C VAL A 25 -33.06 25.35 -30.18
N ILE A 26 -31.93 25.67 -30.76
CA ILE A 26 -30.93 24.64 -31.20
C ILE A 26 -29.85 24.59 -30.14
N THR A 27 -29.65 23.46 -29.57
CA THR A 27 -28.60 23.18 -28.58
C THR A 27 -27.43 22.45 -29.23
N PRO A 28 -26.19 22.65 -28.77
CA PRO A 28 -25.04 21.88 -29.22
C PRO A 28 -25.25 20.38 -29.00
N ASP A 29 -24.56 19.56 -29.77
CA ASP A 29 -24.52 18.11 -29.60
C ASP A 29 -23.95 17.73 -28.22
N LEU A 30 -24.22 16.50 -27.79
CA LEU A 30 -23.63 15.93 -26.58
C LEU A 30 -22.08 15.91 -26.70
N LEU A 31 -21.41 16.33 -25.64
CA LEU A 31 -19.96 16.29 -25.50
C LEU A 31 -19.60 15.86 -24.09
N VAL A 32 -18.71 14.89 -23.95
CA VAL A 32 -18.07 14.57 -22.65
C VAL A 32 -17.04 15.65 -22.37
N THR A 33 -17.18 16.32 -21.23
CA THR A 33 -16.27 17.40 -20.78
C THR A 33 -15.33 16.95 -19.66
N ALA A 34 -15.66 15.87 -18.96
CA ALA A 34 -14.77 15.15 -18.06
C ALA A 34 -15.02 13.66 -18.18
N GLU A 35 -13.98 12.92 -18.51
CA GLU A 35 -14.00 11.47 -18.66
C GLU A 35 -13.92 10.77 -17.30
N PRO A 36 -14.42 9.51 -17.17
CA PRO A 36 -14.23 8.71 -15.98
C PRO A 36 -12.74 8.47 -15.71
N THR A 37 -12.35 8.57 -14.44
CA THR A 37 -10.98 8.30 -13.98
C THR A 37 -10.83 6.89 -13.44
N ASN A 38 -9.62 6.33 -13.51
CA ASN A 38 -9.31 5.03 -12.96
C ASN A 38 -9.48 5.02 -11.42
N VAL A 39 -9.93 3.88 -10.91
CA VAL A 39 -10.04 3.59 -9.47
C VAL A 39 -8.98 2.57 -9.09
N ASN A 40 -8.26 2.83 -8.01
CA ASN A 40 -7.28 1.92 -7.41
C ASN A 40 -7.52 1.85 -5.90
N GLU A 41 -8.12 0.77 -5.46
CA GLU A 41 -8.54 0.59 -4.06
C GLU A 41 -8.32 -0.85 -3.60
N CYS A 42 -8.47 -1.07 -2.29
CA CYS A 42 -8.48 -2.43 -1.73
C CYS A 42 -9.89 -3.01 -1.77
N VAL A 43 -10.01 -4.29 -1.49
CA VAL A 43 -11.31 -4.95 -1.26
C VAL A 43 -12.10 -4.16 -0.23
N GLY A 44 -13.38 -3.89 -0.54
CA GLY A 44 -14.26 -3.07 0.30
C GLY A 44 -14.13 -1.56 0.12
N GLY A 45 -13.29 -1.08 -0.82
CA GLY A 45 -13.21 0.33 -1.19
C GLY A 45 -14.51 0.85 -1.81
N THR A 46 -14.67 2.16 -1.87
CA THR A 46 -15.91 2.84 -2.29
C THR A 46 -15.66 4.02 -3.22
N ASP A 47 -14.52 4.06 -3.89
CA ASP A 47 -14.20 5.12 -4.84
C ASP A 47 -15.18 5.12 -6.02
N GLN A 48 -15.48 6.31 -6.53
CA GLN A 48 -16.44 6.48 -7.62
C GLN A 48 -15.78 6.96 -8.91
N MET A 49 -16.26 6.44 -10.01
CA MET A 49 -16.09 7.02 -11.34
C MET A 49 -17.18 8.04 -11.62
N ALA A 50 -16.86 9.12 -12.31
CA ALA A 50 -17.81 10.16 -12.66
C ALA A 50 -17.57 10.65 -14.10
N VAL A 51 -18.64 11.02 -14.78
CA VAL A 51 -18.60 11.67 -16.09
C VAL A 51 -19.30 13.03 -16.03
N THR A 52 -18.75 14.01 -16.72
CA THR A 52 -19.43 15.30 -16.92
C THR A 52 -19.67 15.52 -18.40
N VAL A 53 -20.86 16.00 -18.73
CA VAL A 53 -21.27 16.23 -20.11
C VAL A 53 -21.81 17.66 -20.30
N SER A 54 -21.76 18.14 -21.53
CA SER A 54 -22.39 19.38 -21.94
C SER A 54 -23.14 19.17 -23.26
N GLY A 55 -24.00 20.12 -23.63
CA GLY A 55 -24.84 20.03 -24.83
C GLY A 55 -26.00 19.03 -24.65
N GLY A 56 -26.53 18.57 -25.77
CA GLY A 56 -27.73 17.75 -25.81
C GLY A 56 -29.01 18.52 -25.54
N SER A 57 -30.17 17.93 -25.82
CA SER A 57 -31.49 18.50 -25.59
C SER A 57 -32.41 17.46 -24.98
N GLY A 58 -33.32 17.93 -24.11
CA GLY A 58 -34.22 17.05 -23.35
C GLY A 58 -33.54 16.48 -22.12
N THR A 59 -33.89 15.26 -21.74
CA THR A 59 -33.32 14.56 -20.59
C THR A 59 -32.03 13.83 -20.99
N ILE A 60 -30.97 14.03 -20.23
CA ILE A 60 -29.71 13.30 -20.39
C ILE A 60 -29.82 11.98 -19.61
N GLY A 61 -29.61 10.87 -20.29
CA GLY A 61 -29.57 9.53 -19.73
C GLY A 61 -28.15 8.96 -19.72
N TYR A 62 -27.85 8.13 -18.77
CA TYR A 62 -26.57 7.42 -18.62
C TYR A 62 -26.81 5.93 -18.54
N GLN A 63 -25.90 5.12 -19.06
CA GLN A 63 -25.86 3.68 -18.88
C GLN A 63 -24.41 3.23 -18.77
N TRP A 64 -23.99 2.87 -17.58
CA TRP A 64 -22.66 2.32 -17.36
C TRP A 64 -22.59 0.88 -17.90
N GLN A 65 -21.42 0.57 -18.44
CA GLN A 65 -21.07 -0.75 -18.99
C GLN A 65 -19.77 -1.23 -18.36
N SER A 66 -19.64 -2.54 -18.20
CA SER A 66 -18.41 -3.18 -17.70
C SER A 66 -17.89 -4.24 -18.65
N SER A 67 -16.58 -4.49 -18.55
CA SER A 67 -15.86 -5.51 -19.31
C SER A 67 -14.68 -6.03 -18.49
N THR A 68 -14.38 -7.33 -18.62
CA THR A 68 -13.17 -7.93 -18.02
C THR A 68 -11.95 -7.81 -18.91
N THR A 69 -12.11 -7.45 -20.19
CA THR A 69 -11.01 -7.36 -21.16
C THR A 69 -10.74 -5.94 -21.65
N GLY A 70 -11.71 -5.02 -21.47
CA GLY A 70 -11.63 -3.64 -21.97
C GLY A 70 -11.76 -3.49 -23.49
N THR A 71 -11.96 -4.58 -24.25
CA THR A 71 -12.15 -4.49 -25.70
C THR A 71 -13.54 -3.93 -26.04
N PRO A 72 -13.69 -3.08 -27.06
CA PRO A 72 -14.95 -2.39 -27.37
C PRO A 72 -16.18 -3.30 -27.46
N ALA A 73 -16.03 -4.51 -27.99
CA ALA A 73 -17.11 -5.48 -28.17
C ALA A 73 -17.48 -6.28 -26.91
N SER A 74 -16.68 -6.18 -25.83
CA SER A 74 -16.86 -6.97 -24.61
C SER A 74 -17.66 -6.25 -23.51
N PHE A 75 -18.00 -4.99 -23.73
CA PHE A 75 -18.74 -4.21 -22.75
C PHE A 75 -20.23 -4.61 -22.73
N THR A 76 -20.74 -4.82 -21.52
CA THR A 76 -22.15 -5.15 -21.27
C THR A 76 -22.75 -4.16 -20.28
N ASP A 77 -24.05 -3.87 -20.42
CA ASP A 77 -24.76 -2.95 -19.55
C ASP A 77 -24.80 -3.46 -18.10
N ILE A 78 -24.53 -2.55 -17.18
CA ILE A 78 -24.70 -2.80 -15.74
C ILE A 78 -26.11 -2.40 -15.36
N VAL A 79 -26.94 -3.37 -14.99
CA VAL A 79 -28.36 -3.15 -14.68
C VAL A 79 -28.50 -2.11 -13.56
N GLY A 80 -29.29 -1.05 -13.84
CA GLY A 80 -29.59 0.01 -12.89
C GLY A 80 -28.51 1.08 -12.71
N ALA A 81 -27.38 0.99 -13.40
CA ALA A 81 -26.30 1.97 -13.36
C ALA A 81 -26.58 3.13 -14.33
N THR A 82 -27.52 4.01 -13.96
CA THR A 82 -28.05 5.08 -14.82
C THR A 82 -27.77 6.50 -14.30
N ALA A 83 -26.85 6.66 -13.36
CA ALA A 83 -26.42 7.98 -12.86
C ALA A 83 -25.15 8.46 -13.58
N SER A 84 -24.81 9.74 -13.42
CA SER A 84 -23.55 10.31 -13.92
C SER A 84 -22.32 9.80 -13.15
N THR A 85 -22.52 9.10 -12.05
CA THR A 85 -21.48 8.44 -11.24
C THR A 85 -21.74 6.95 -11.12
N TYR A 86 -20.68 6.18 -10.94
CA TYR A 86 -20.77 4.75 -10.69
C TYR A 86 -19.68 4.31 -9.70
N THR A 87 -20.04 3.51 -8.72
CA THR A 87 -19.08 2.88 -7.79
C THR A 87 -18.81 1.45 -8.29
N PRO A 88 -17.59 1.14 -8.74
CA PRO A 88 -17.20 -0.23 -9.10
C PRO A 88 -17.41 -1.21 -7.96
N SER A 89 -17.65 -2.48 -8.27
CA SER A 89 -17.67 -3.51 -7.25
C SER A 89 -16.26 -3.79 -6.75
N SER A 90 -16.05 -3.65 -5.46
CA SER A 90 -14.79 -3.93 -4.75
C SER A 90 -14.85 -5.20 -3.90
N ALA A 91 -15.80 -6.09 -4.14
CA ALA A 91 -16.00 -7.31 -3.35
C ALA A 91 -14.88 -8.35 -3.51
N SER A 92 -14.11 -8.29 -4.59
CA SER A 92 -12.99 -9.19 -4.87
C SER A 92 -11.88 -8.50 -5.67
N ALA A 93 -10.65 -8.91 -5.43
CA ALA A 93 -9.49 -8.41 -6.17
C ALA A 93 -9.57 -8.76 -7.66
N GLY A 94 -9.10 -7.83 -8.50
CA GLY A 94 -9.12 -7.98 -9.95
C GLY A 94 -9.14 -6.65 -10.67
N THR A 95 -9.15 -6.69 -12.00
CA THR A 95 -9.29 -5.50 -12.85
C THR A 95 -10.55 -5.63 -13.68
N THR A 96 -11.38 -4.59 -13.63
CA THR A 96 -12.58 -4.46 -14.45
C THR A 96 -12.56 -3.11 -15.16
N TYR A 97 -12.95 -3.10 -16.42
CA TYR A 97 -13.00 -1.90 -17.26
C TYR A 97 -14.43 -1.38 -17.32
N TYR A 98 -14.58 -0.05 -17.34
CA TYR A 98 -15.85 0.64 -17.33
C TYR A 98 -15.89 1.75 -18.38
N ARG A 99 -17.06 1.99 -18.93
CA ARG A 99 -17.41 3.15 -19.77
C ARG A 99 -18.86 3.49 -19.54
N VAL A 100 -19.28 4.67 -19.96
CA VAL A 100 -20.67 5.08 -19.88
C VAL A 100 -21.19 5.51 -21.26
N VAL A 101 -22.33 4.98 -21.63
CA VAL A 101 -23.10 5.44 -22.79
C VAL A 101 -24.01 6.58 -22.31
N ILE A 102 -23.92 7.73 -22.97
CA ILE A 102 -24.71 8.93 -22.65
C ILE A 102 -25.63 9.23 -23.81
N SER A 103 -26.89 9.48 -23.53
CA SER A 103 -27.92 9.79 -24.51
C SER A 103 -28.72 11.01 -24.13
N ALA A 104 -29.35 11.67 -25.08
CA ALA A 104 -30.29 12.76 -24.86
C ALA A 104 -31.60 12.47 -25.59
N THR A 105 -32.75 12.84 -25.00
CA THR A 105 -34.07 12.56 -25.53
C THR A 105 -34.57 13.57 -26.57
N GLY A 106 -33.84 14.68 -26.79
CA GLY A 106 -34.22 15.68 -27.79
C GLY A 106 -34.07 15.16 -29.23
N THR A 107 -34.95 15.61 -30.10
CA THR A 107 -34.91 15.25 -31.53
C THR A 107 -33.58 15.69 -32.17
N GLY A 108 -32.94 14.74 -32.88
CA GLY A 108 -31.64 14.97 -33.53
C GLY A 108 -30.43 14.80 -32.60
N CYS A 109 -30.66 14.53 -31.30
CA CYS A 109 -29.57 14.20 -30.37
C CYS A 109 -29.22 12.71 -30.52
N GLY A 110 -27.94 12.44 -30.66
CA GLY A 110 -27.38 11.08 -30.68
C GLY A 110 -27.00 10.58 -29.30
N SER A 111 -26.30 9.45 -29.27
CA SER A 111 -25.61 8.96 -28.08
C SER A 111 -24.10 9.03 -28.30
N ILE A 112 -23.40 9.27 -27.21
CA ILE A 112 -21.92 9.26 -27.16
C ILE A 112 -21.47 8.26 -26.11
N VAL A 113 -20.22 7.84 -26.19
CA VAL A 113 -19.61 6.90 -25.24
C VAL A 113 -18.36 7.58 -24.67
N SER A 114 -18.17 7.47 -23.37
CA SER A 114 -16.96 7.95 -22.71
C SER A 114 -15.73 7.14 -23.10
N ASP A 115 -14.56 7.66 -22.79
CA ASP A 115 -13.35 6.87 -22.71
C ASP A 115 -13.50 5.73 -21.69
N THR A 116 -12.62 4.73 -21.81
CA THR A 116 -12.59 3.58 -20.90
C THR A 116 -11.73 3.92 -19.68
N ALA A 117 -12.28 3.76 -18.48
CA ALA A 117 -11.56 3.74 -17.22
C ALA A 117 -11.49 2.32 -16.67
N ASN A 118 -10.55 2.03 -15.77
CA ASN A 118 -10.47 0.75 -15.08
C ASN A 118 -10.60 0.91 -13.56
N ALA A 119 -11.14 -0.10 -12.92
CA ALA A 119 -11.02 -0.30 -11.47
C ALA A 119 -10.07 -1.46 -11.21
N VAL A 120 -8.99 -1.19 -10.49
CA VAL A 120 -8.03 -2.18 -10.00
C VAL A 120 -8.29 -2.38 -8.52
N ILE A 121 -8.87 -3.51 -8.16
CA ILE A 121 -9.13 -3.88 -6.78
C ILE A 121 -8.01 -4.81 -6.33
N THR A 122 -7.25 -4.39 -5.32
CA THR A 122 -6.13 -5.17 -4.76
C THR A 122 -6.57 -5.93 -3.52
N PRO A 123 -5.96 -7.10 -3.22
CA PRO A 123 -6.16 -7.75 -1.93
C PRO A 123 -5.78 -6.83 -0.78
N ASP A 124 -6.32 -7.08 0.40
CA ASP A 124 -5.90 -6.41 1.63
C ASP A 124 -4.42 -6.66 1.94
N LEU A 125 -3.85 -5.80 2.79
CA LEU A 125 -2.49 -5.97 3.26
C LEU A 125 -2.33 -7.32 3.98
N LEU A 126 -1.22 -8.01 3.66
CA LEU A 126 -0.81 -9.26 4.30
C LEU A 126 0.69 -9.22 4.56
N VAL A 127 1.12 -9.50 5.78
CA VAL A 127 2.54 -9.75 6.08
C VAL A 127 2.92 -11.12 5.52
N THR A 128 3.91 -11.17 4.65
CA THR A 128 4.40 -12.40 4.00
C THR A 128 5.72 -12.88 4.58
N ALA A 129 6.48 -11.98 5.24
CA ALA A 129 7.63 -12.34 6.05
C ALA A 129 7.65 -11.42 7.29
N GLU A 130 7.61 -12.05 8.45
CA GLU A 130 7.64 -11.37 9.75
C GLU A 130 9.06 -10.95 10.13
N PRO A 131 9.21 -9.92 10.99
CA PRO A 131 10.49 -9.55 11.55
C PRO A 131 11.11 -10.71 12.35
N THR A 132 12.40 -10.95 12.16
CA THR A 132 13.15 -11.97 12.90
C THR A 132 13.86 -11.36 14.12
N ASN A 133 14.07 -12.19 15.14
CA ASN A 133 14.81 -11.77 16.34
C ASN A 133 16.28 -11.43 15.99
N VAL A 134 16.80 -10.41 16.66
CA VAL A 134 18.20 -10.00 16.61
C VAL A 134 18.88 -10.45 17.91
N ASN A 135 20.09 -11.00 17.81
CA ASN A 135 20.88 -11.44 18.95
C ASN A 135 22.36 -11.10 18.71
N GLU A 136 22.81 -10.00 19.24
CA GLU A 136 24.13 -9.43 18.96
C GLU A 136 24.78 -8.84 20.21
N CYS A 137 26.05 -8.49 20.11
CA CYS A 137 26.76 -7.75 21.16
C CYS A 137 26.50 -6.24 21.06
N VAL A 138 26.87 -5.49 22.10
CA VAL A 138 26.89 -4.03 22.07
C VAL A 138 27.66 -3.54 20.85
N GLY A 139 27.08 -2.59 20.11
CA GLY A 139 27.65 -2.07 18.85
C GLY A 139 27.33 -2.88 17.60
N GLY A 140 26.56 -3.97 17.70
CA GLY A 140 26.08 -4.73 16.55
C GLY A 140 25.13 -3.91 15.66
N THR A 141 24.91 -4.38 14.42
CA THR A 141 24.15 -3.65 13.39
C THR A 141 23.16 -4.51 12.63
N ASP A 142 22.74 -5.63 13.21
CA ASP A 142 21.76 -6.51 12.60
C ASP A 142 20.41 -5.80 12.40
N GLN A 143 19.75 -6.14 11.30
CA GLN A 143 18.47 -5.53 10.92
C GLN A 143 17.30 -6.49 11.05
N MET A 144 16.18 -5.96 11.50
CA MET A 144 14.87 -6.55 11.32
C MET A 144 14.27 -6.10 10.00
N SER A 145 13.50 -6.95 9.34
CA SER A 145 12.81 -6.63 8.08
C SER A 145 11.43 -7.25 8.05
N VAL A 146 10.51 -6.60 7.36
CA VAL A 146 9.17 -7.11 7.07
C VAL A 146 8.93 -7.12 5.57
N THR A 147 8.24 -8.13 5.07
CA THR A 147 7.75 -8.17 3.69
C THR A 147 6.24 -8.27 3.69
N VAL A 148 5.61 -7.51 2.80
CA VAL A 148 4.15 -7.44 2.70
C VAL A 148 3.70 -7.65 1.25
N SER A 149 2.46 -8.07 1.08
CA SER A 149 1.75 -8.14 -0.18
C SER A 149 0.36 -7.52 -0.05
N GLY A 150 -0.29 -7.26 -1.18
CA GLY A 150 -1.59 -6.57 -1.17
C GLY A 150 -1.45 -5.08 -0.88
N GLY A 151 -2.58 -4.47 -0.55
CA GLY A 151 -2.68 -3.02 -0.37
C GLY A 151 -2.72 -2.25 -1.69
N SER A 152 -3.24 -1.05 -1.65
CA SER A 152 -3.33 -0.11 -2.78
C SER A 152 -2.76 1.25 -2.39
N GLY A 153 -2.23 1.97 -3.37
CA GLY A 153 -1.58 3.25 -3.12
C GLY A 153 -0.17 3.10 -2.54
N THR A 154 0.21 4.00 -1.64
CA THR A 154 1.52 3.97 -0.98
C THR A 154 1.47 3.12 0.28
N ILE A 155 2.39 2.17 0.39
CA ILE A 155 2.58 1.38 1.61
C ILE A 155 3.47 2.15 2.57
N GLY A 156 2.96 2.40 3.77
CA GLY A 156 3.66 3.06 4.87
C GLY A 156 4.02 2.07 5.97
N TYR A 157 5.12 2.33 6.66
CA TYR A 157 5.61 1.54 7.79
C TYR A 157 5.81 2.45 8.99
N GLN A 158 5.56 1.94 10.20
CA GLN A 158 5.91 2.59 11.45
C GLN A 158 6.36 1.55 12.45
N TRP A 159 7.67 1.50 12.72
CA TRP A 159 8.21 0.63 13.76
C TRP A 159 7.87 1.14 15.14
N GLN A 160 7.60 0.21 16.02
CA GLN A 160 7.29 0.44 17.44
C GLN A 160 8.21 -0.40 18.31
N SER A 161 8.52 0.11 19.51
CA SER A 161 9.31 -0.62 20.49
C SER A 161 8.62 -0.70 21.84
N SER A 162 8.99 -1.74 22.61
CA SER A 162 8.50 -1.98 23.97
C SER A 162 9.58 -2.65 24.81
N THR A 163 9.66 -2.34 26.07
CA THR A 163 10.54 -3.02 27.04
C THR A 163 9.89 -4.28 27.63
N THR A 164 8.58 -4.45 27.49
CA THR A 164 7.83 -5.58 28.07
C THR A 164 7.27 -6.55 27.03
N GLY A 165 7.14 -6.11 25.76
CA GLY A 165 6.53 -6.87 24.69
C GLY A 165 5.01 -7.04 24.79
N THR A 166 4.36 -6.44 25.78
CA THR A 166 2.89 -6.50 25.89
C THR A 166 2.23 -5.59 24.85
N PRO A 167 1.10 -5.98 24.23
CA PRO A 167 0.50 -5.22 23.14
C PRO A 167 0.27 -3.72 23.42
N ALA A 168 -0.10 -3.36 24.65
CA ALA A 168 -0.39 -1.98 25.05
C ALA A 168 0.87 -1.14 25.36
N SER A 169 2.06 -1.75 25.40
CA SER A 169 3.30 -1.07 25.79
C SER A 169 4.14 -0.59 24.61
N PHE A 170 3.73 -0.88 23.38
CA PHE A 170 4.45 -0.48 22.19
C PHE A 170 4.22 1.01 21.90
N THR A 171 5.32 1.73 21.63
CA THR A 171 5.32 3.14 21.24
C THR A 171 6.07 3.33 19.93
N ASP A 172 5.64 4.31 19.15
CA ASP A 172 6.26 4.62 17.85
C ASP A 172 7.73 5.06 18.03
N ILE A 173 8.58 4.53 17.17
CA ILE A 173 9.97 4.96 17.04
C ILE A 173 10.00 6.07 16.00
N VAL A 174 10.31 7.29 16.42
CA VAL A 174 10.31 8.47 15.56
C VAL A 174 11.24 8.27 14.36
N GLY A 175 10.72 8.45 13.14
CA GLY A 175 11.46 8.34 11.89
C GLY A 175 11.71 6.90 11.40
N ALA A 176 11.28 5.87 12.11
CA ALA A 176 11.43 4.48 11.71
C ALA A 176 10.28 4.06 10.76
N THR A 177 10.34 4.53 9.50
CA THR A 177 9.28 4.40 8.51
C THR A 177 9.66 3.58 7.27
N ALA A 178 10.75 2.80 7.34
CA ALA A 178 11.16 1.88 6.29
C ALA A 178 10.67 0.44 6.56
N SER A 179 10.71 -0.43 5.55
CA SER A 179 10.45 -1.87 5.71
C SER A 179 11.50 -2.60 6.53
N THR A 180 12.62 -1.95 6.85
CA THR A 180 13.70 -2.46 7.70
C THR A 180 13.94 -1.52 8.88
N TYR A 181 14.42 -2.08 9.98
CA TYR A 181 14.81 -1.31 11.16
C TYR A 181 16.04 -1.96 11.83
N THR A 182 17.01 -1.14 12.20
CA THR A 182 18.17 -1.58 13.00
C THR A 182 17.89 -1.24 14.47
N PRO A 183 17.73 -2.23 15.35
CA PRO A 183 17.59 -1.99 16.79
C PRO A 183 18.78 -1.22 17.37
N SER A 184 18.54 -0.46 18.42
CA SER A 184 19.66 0.17 19.14
C SER A 184 20.44 -0.88 19.91
N SER A 185 21.73 -0.99 19.62
CA SER A 185 22.69 -1.87 20.29
C SER A 185 23.63 -1.13 21.23
N ALA A 186 23.33 0.11 21.64
CA ALA A 186 24.17 0.95 22.47
C ALA A 186 24.36 0.42 23.90
N SER A 187 23.45 -0.40 24.40
CA SER A 187 23.51 -1.00 25.73
C SER A 187 22.88 -2.38 25.76
N ALA A 188 23.41 -3.26 26.61
CA ALA A 188 22.87 -4.60 26.82
C ALA A 188 21.45 -4.56 27.40
N GLY A 189 20.60 -5.49 26.93
CA GLY A 189 19.21 -5.61 27.33
C GLY A 189 18.36 -6.29 26.29
N THR A 190 17.07 -6.42 26.59
CA THR A 190 16.08 -6.96 25.63
C THR A 190 15.04 -5.89 25.33
N THR A 191 14.80 -5.64 24.05
CA THR A 191 13.75 -4.75 23.57
C THR A 191 12.93 -5.48 22.54
N TYR A 192 11.62 -5.28 22.57
CA TYR A 192 10.67 -5.90 21.66
C TYR A 192 10.26 -4.90 20.58
N TYR A 193 10.08 -5.38 19.36
CA TYR A 193 9.75 -4.58 18.19
C TYR A 193 8.60 -5.19 17.40
N ARG A 194 7.82 -4.34 16.80
CA ARG A 194 6.82 -4.69 15.77
C ARG A 194 6.71 -3.54 14.79
N VAL A 195 6.09 -3.77 13.65
CA VAL A 195 5.82 -2.71 12.67
C VAL A 195 4.34 -2.65 12.35
N VAL A 196 3.80 -1.44 12.36
CA VAL A 196 2.46 -1.12 11.85
C VAL A 196 2.61 -0.80 10.37
N ILE A 197 1.87 -1.48 9.52
CA ILE A 197 1.89 -1.30 8.08
C ILE A 197 0.53 -0.77 7.65
N SER A 198 0.51 0.25 6.81
CA SER A 198 -0.70 0.87 6.28
C SER A 198 -0.60 1.06 4.77
N ALA A 199 -1.73 1.18 4.10
CA ALA A 199 -1.82 1.54 2.70
C ALA A 199 -2.76 2.74 2.54
N THR A 200 -2.48 3.62 1.56
CA THR A 200 -3.26 4.86 1.37
C THR A 200 -4.47 4.71 0.46
N GLY A 201 -4.63 3.57 -0.21
CA GLY A 201 -5.80 3.32 -1.06
C GLY A 201 -7.10 3.19 -0.25
N THR A 202 -8.21 3.61 -0.84
CA THR A 202 -9.53 3.48 -0.22
C THR A 202 -9.85 2.02 0.07
N GLY A 203 -10.44 1.73 1.22
CA GLY A 203 -10.73 0.37 1.68
C GLY A 203 -9.54 -0.37 2.28
N CYS A 204 -8.29 0.12 2.09
CA CYS A 204 -7.11 -0.50 2.68
C CYS A 204 -7.03 -0.18 4.17
N GLY A 205 -6.94 -1.22 4.98
CA GLY A 205 -6.72 -1.10 6.42
C GLY A 205 -5.24 -0.97 6.79
N SER A 206 -4.97 -1.10 8.08
CA SER A 206 -3.63 -1.27 8.61
C SER A 206 -3.51 -2.64 9.27
N ILE A 207 -2.33 -3.23 9.19
CA ILE A 207 -1.98 -4.49 9.86
C ILE A 207 -0.75 -4.28 10.73
N VAL A 208 -0.53 -5.18 11.65
CA VAL A 208 0.63 -5.17 12.56
C VAL A 208 1.35 -6.49 12.42
N SER A 209 2.67 -6.45 12.33
CA SER A 209 3.50 -7.65 12.32
C SER A 209 3.46 -8.40 13.65
N ASP A 210 3.93 -9.63 13.64
CA ASP A 210 4.32 -10.32 14.85
C ASP A 210 5.42 -9.55 15.59
N THR A 211 5.58 -9.86 16.88
CA THR A 211 6.61 -9.25 17.71
C THR A 211 7.93 -10.00 17.57
N ALA A 212 8.99 -9.28 17.21
CA ALA A 212 10.37 -9.75 17.33
C ALA A 212 11.08 -9.08 18.51
N ASN A 213 12.17 -9.67 18.99
CA ASN A 213 13.00 -9.05 20.01
C ASN A 213 14.44 -8.85 19.55
N ALA A 214 15.09 -7.82 20.09
CA ALA A 214 16.53 -7.67 20.03
C ALA A 214 17.08 -7.95 21.43
N VAL A 215 17.97 -8.92 21.52
CA VAL A 215 18.73 -9.26 22.72
C VAL A 215 20.17 -8.77 22.51
N ILE A 216 20.52 -7.70 23.19
CA ILE A 216 21.86 -7.11 23.13
C ILE A 216 22.64 -7.60 24.37
N THR A 217 23.72 -8.31 24.13
CA THR A 217 24.59 -8.86 25.18
C THR A 217 25.81 -7.95 25.37
N PRO A 218 26.37 -7.85 26.62
CA PRO A 218 27.65 -7.20 26.80
C PRO A 218 28.74 -7.85 25.95
N ASP A 219 29.81 -7.14 25.64
CA ASP A 219 31.01 -7.71 25.02
C ASP A 219 31.61 -8.82 25.87
N LEU A 220 32.39 -9.69 25.23
CA LEU A 220 33.13 -10.72 25.95
C LEU A 220 34.09 -10.10 26.96
N LEU A 221 34.03 -10.59 28.17
CA LEU A 221 34.91 -10.21 29.27
C LEU A 221 35.45 -11.48 29.96
N VAL A 222 36.76 -11.55 30.12
CA VAL A 222 37.37 -12.56 30.99
C VAL A 222 37.09 -12.19 32.43
N THR A 223 36.38 -13.04 33.15
CA THR A 223 35.98 -12.84 34.59
C THR A 223 36.85 -13.62 35.54
N ALA A 224 37.52 -14.69 35.05
CA ALA A 224 38.57 -15.38 35.78
C ALA A 224 39.68 -15.76 34.85
N GLU A 225 40.87 -15.26 35.11
CA GLU A 225 42.09 -15.57 34.35
C GLU A 225 42.62 -16.97 34.66
N PRO A 226 43.37 -17.61 33.73
CA PRO A 226 44.02 -18.87 34.02
C PRO A 226 45.03 -18.72 35.17
N THR A 227 45.01 -19.68 36.06
CA THR A 227 45.99 -19.71 37.20
C THR A 227 47.23 -20.52 36.82
N ASN A 228 48.38 -20.16 37.41
CA ASN A 228 49.63 -20.89 37.20
C ASN A 228 49.48 -22.32 37.74
N VAL A 229 49.98 -23.26 36.95
CA VAL A 229 50.10 -24.68 37.35
C VAL A 229 51.58 -24.94 37.68
N ASN A 230 51.80 -25.62 38.80
CA ASN A 230 53.11 -25.97 39.29
C ASN A 230 53.08 -27.45 39.75
N GLU A 231 53.44 -28.36 38.84
CA GLU A 231 53.30 -29.80 39.06
C GLU A 231 54.57 -30.55 38.61
N CYS A 232 54.70 -31.80 39.07
CA CYS A 232 55.75 -32.70 38.61
C CYS A 232 55.39 -33.37 37.28
N VAL A 233 56.38 -33.98 36.63
CA VAL A 233 56.14 -34.78 35.40
C VAL A 233 55.04 -35.80 35.63
N GLY A 234 53.99 -35.77 34.78
CA GLY A 234 52.80 -36.66 34.92
C GLY A 234 51.67 -36.05 35.73
N GLY A 235 51.77 -34.82 36.20
CA GLY A 235 50.69 -34.08 36.80
C GLY A 235 49.51 -33.85 35.83
N THR A 236 48.34 -33.59 36.38
CA THR A 236 47.09 -33.46 35.60
C THR A 236 46.31 -32.21 35.95
N ASP A 237 46.94 -31.22 36.57
CA ASP A 237 46.31 -29.94 36.87
C ASP A 237 45.87 -29.21 35.59
N GLN A 238 44.74 -28.54 35.64
CA GLN A 238 44.19 -27.85 34.48
C GLN A 238 44.20 -26.32 34.66
N MET A 239 44.53 -25.64 33.61
CA MET A 239 44.27 -24.21 33.51
C MET A 239 42.83 -24.00 33.01
N ALA A 240 42.13 -23.02 33.58
CA ALA A 240 40.77 -22.69 33.22
C ALA A 240 40.61 -21.17 33.07
N VAL A 241 39.77 -20.75 32.16
CA VAL A 241 39.33 -19.38 31.98
C VAL A 241 37.82 -19.30 32.13
N THR A 242 37.31 -18.26 32.78
CA THR A 242 35.89 -17.97 32.83
C THR A 242 35.62 -16.66 32.11
N VAL A 243 34.59 -16.67 31.27
CA VAL A 243 34.16 -15.49 30.52
C VAL A 243 32.72 -15.17 30.80
N SER A 244 32.34 -13.92 30.59
CA SER A 244 30.96 -13.45 30.57
C SER A 244 30.73 -12.57 29.37
N GLY A 245 29.45 -12.28 29.02
CA GLY A 245 29.10 -11.54 27.81
C GLY A 245 29.21 -12.39 26.55
N GLY A 246 29.26 -11.71 25.43
CA GLY A 246 29.26 -12.33 24.11
C GLY A 246 27.87 -12.78 23.64
N SER A 247 27.72 -12.92 22.32
CA SER A 247 26.53 -13.43 21.66
C SER A 247 26.88 -14.64 20.80
N GLY A 248 25.95 -15.58 20.70
CA GLY A 248 26.17 -16.81 19.95
C GLY A 248 27.05 -17.83 20.65
N THR A 249 27.81 -18.64 19.89
CA THR A 249 28.70 -19.68 20.43
C THR A 249 30.07 -19.07 20.74
N ILE A 250 30.54 -19.24 21.99
CA ILE A 250 31.86 -18.79 22.42
C ILE A 250 32.88 -19.89 22.09
N GLY A 251 33.87 -19.56 21.29
CA GLY A 251 34.98 -20.43 20.98
C GLY A 251 36.20 -20.12 21.85
N TYR A 252 37.01 -21.15 22.14
CA TYR A 252 38.27 -21.03 22.89
C TYR A 252 39.40 -21.61 22.07
N GLN A 253 40.54 -20.90 22.01
CA GLN A 253 41.80 -21.40 21.42
C GLN A 253 42.90 -21.13 22.42
N TRP A 254 43.51 -22.18 22.97
CA TRP A 254 44.65 -22.08 23.85
C TRP A 254 45.92 -21.87 23.02
N GLN A 255 46.80 -21.03 23.53
CA GLN A 255 48.10 -20.74 22.91
C GLN A 255 49.23 -20.97 23.90
N SER A 256 50.39 -21.38 23.43
CA SER A 256 51.59 -21.57 24.25
C SER A 256 52.79 -20.77 23.73
N SER A 257 53.68 -20.37 24.66
CA SER A 257 54.93 -19.68 24.37
C SER A 257 55.98 -20.11 25.37
N THR A 258 57.22 -20.24 24.91
CA THR A 258 58.37 -20.50 25.76
C THR A 258 58.99 -19.25 26.37
N THR A 259 58.68 -18.06 25.83
CA THR A 259 59.24 -16.77 26.28
C THR A 259 58.23 -15.88 26.98
N GLY A 260 56.90 -16.14 26.81
CA GLY A 260 55.82 -15.32 27.35
C GLY A 260 55.65 -13.94 26.72
N THR A 261 56.40 -13.61 25.67
CA THR A 261 56.22 -12.35 24.95
C THR A 261 55.00 -12.44 24.02
N PRO A 262 54.19 -11.38 23.88
CA PRO A 262 52.94 -11.44 23.11
C PRO A 262 53.09 -11.99 21.69
N ALA A 263 54.17 -11.66 20.99
CA ALA A 263 54.43 -12.10 19.61
C ALA A 263 54.93 -13.56 19.49
N SER A 264 55.14 -14.28 20.63
CA SER A 264 55.72 -15.64 20.63
C SER A 264 54.68 -16.73 20.88
N PHE A 265 53.39 -16.37 21.12
CA PHE A 265 52.34 -17.35 21.34
C PHE A 265 51.92 -18.03 20.03
N THR A 266 51.76 -19.33 20.08
CA THR A 266 51.25 -20.15 18.97
C THR A 266 50.12 -21.04 19.42
N ASP A 267 49.19 -21.32 18.54
CA ASP A 267 48.04 -22.17 18.83
C ASP A 267 48.47 -23.57 19.25
N ILE A 268 47.82 -24.11 20.24
CA ILE A 268 47.92 -25.51 20.64
C ILE A 268 46.94 -26.29 19.79
N VAL A 269 47.44 -27.26 19.01
CA VAL A 269 46.67 -28.12 18.11
C VAL A 269 46.02 -29.24 18.91
#